data_43548a97de1c55043d117566e5222560
#
_entry.id   43548a97de1c55043d117566e5222560
#
_cell.length_a   1.000
_cell.length_b   1.000
_cell.length_c   1.000
_cell.angle_alpha   90.00
_cell.angle_beta   90.00
_cell.angle_gamma   90.00
#
_symmetry.space_group_name_H-M   'P 1'
#
loop_
_entity.id
_entity.type
_entity.pdbx_description
1 polymer ?
#
loop_
_entity_poly.entity_id
_entity_poly.type
_entity_poly.pdbx_seq_one_letter_code
_entity_poly.pdbx_strand_id
1 'polypeptide(L)'
;MKTNGFTLLEVLIALVIFSFGLLALAALMAKGLQYNTSALHRSYASTQAYDIADRMRANRLGITAGNYDAISGTGTDPGCITTGCTPAQMAQYDGWAWNSANAALLPSGSGSVTTDGTTYTITVTWDDDRDGAADDNFVFQLQP
;
A
#
# COMPACT_ATOMS: atom_id res chain seq x y z
N MET A 1 -49.17 -5.12 -45.83
CA MET A 1 -48.04 -4.71 -45.03
C MET A 1 -46.79 -5.32 -45.67
N LYS A 2 -45.81 -4.50 -46.12
CA LYS A 2 -44.51 -5.02 -46.65
C LYS A 2 -43.64 -5.33 -45.46
N THR A 3 -43.34 -6.57 -45.23
CA THR A 3 -42.34 -7.02 -44.24
C THR A 3 -40.97 -6.89 -44.90
N ASN A 4 -40.20 -5.87 -44.52
CA ASN A 4 -38.82 -5.78 -44.92
C ASN A 4 -37.99 -6.72 -44.03
N GLY A 5 -37.35 -7.73 -44.62
CA GLY A 5 -36.41 -8.63 -43.94
C GLY A 5 -35.03 -7.98 -43.82
N PHE A 6 -34.28 -8.28 -42.75
CA PHE A 6 -32.90 -7.86 -42.59
C PHE A 6 -31.99 -8.60 -43.58
N THR A 7 -31.01 -7.91 -44.12
CA THR A 7 -29.98 -8.53 -44.97
C THR A 7 -28.91 -9.18 -44.11
N LEU A 8 -28.29 -10.25 -44.61
CA LEU A 8 -27.19 -10.93 -43.91
C LEU A 8 -25.99 -9.99 -43.61
N LEU A 9 -25.75 -9.06 -44.53
CA LEU A 9 -24.72 -8.02 -44.40
C LEU A 9 -25.01 -7.07 -43.23
N GLU A 10 -26.27 -6.66 -43.04
CA GLU A 10 -26.69 -5.77 -41.95
C GLU A 10 -26.49 -6.41 -40.58
N VAL A 11 -26.80 -7.69 -40.45
CA VAL A 11 -26.56 -8.47 -39.21
C VAL A 11 -25.06 -8.60 -38.94
N LEU A 12 -24.24 -8.84 -39.94
CA LEU A 12 -22.78 -8.92 -39.79
C LEU A 12 -22.19 -7.60 -39.35
N ILE A 13 -22.59 -6.48 -39.94
CA ILE A 13 -22.11 -5.15 -39.53
C ILE A 13 -22.57 -4.84 -38.11
N ALA A 14 -23.80 -5.14 -37.74
CA ALA A 14 -24.32 -4.93 -36.40
C ALA A 14 -23.52 -5.74 -35.36
N LEU A 15 -23.19 -7.00 -35.60
CA LEU A 15 -22.38 -7.84 -34.71
C LEU A 15 -20.95 -7.31 -34.55
N VAL A 16 -20.33 -6.80 -35.66
CA VAL A 16 -18.99 -6.19 -35.58
C VAL A 16 -19.01 -4.96 -34.67
N ILE A 17 -19.94 -4.03 -34.89
CA ILE A 17 -20.06 -2.81 -34.07
C ILE A 17 -20.33 -3.16 -32.62
N PHE A 18 -21.22 -4.11 -32.38
CA PHE A 18 -21.55 -4.59 -31.01
C PHE A 18 -20.32 -5.19 -30.30
N SER A 19 -19.53 -5.99 -31.04
CA SER A 19 -18.30 -6.61 -30.50
C SER A 19 -17.27 -5.56 -30.07
N PHE A 20 -17.05 -4.52 -30.87
CA PHE A 20 -16.16 -3.41 -30.48
C PHE A 20 -16.69 -2.63 -29.26
N GLY A 21 -18.00 -2.43 -29.17
CA GLY A 21 -18.62 -1.80 -28.00
C GLY A 21 -18.40 -2.59 -26.72
N LEU A 22 -18.57 -3.91 -26.76
CA LEU A 22 -18.33 -4.78 -25.61
C LEU A 22 -16.84 -4.81 -25.21
N LEU A 23 -15.93 -4.83 -26.19
CA LEU A 23 -14.49 -4.80 -25.91
C LEU A 23 -14.07 -3.48 -25.22
N ALA A 24 -14.62 -2.35 -25.65
CA ALA A 24 -14.37 -1.06 -25.02
C ALA A 24 -14.87 -1.02 -23.56
N LEU A 25 -16.06 -1.58 -23.29
CA LEU A 25 -16.59 -1.68 -21.92
C LEU A 25 -15.72 -2.60 -21.04
N ALA A 26 -15.25 -3.73 -21.58
CA ALA A 26 -14.37 -4.63 -20.86
C ALA A 26 -13.04 -3.94 -20.47
N ALA A 27 -12.44 -3.18 -21.39
CA ALA A 27 -11.23 -2.40 -21.13
C ALA A 27 -11.46 -1.32 -20.06
N LEU A 28 -12.60 -0.64 -20.06
CA LEU A 28 -12.97 0.35 -19.06
C LEU A 28 -13.13 -0.28 -17.65
N MET A 29 -13.78 -1.45 -17.59
CA MET A 29 -13.93 -2.19 -16.32
C MET A 29 -12.57 -2.63 -15.75
N ALA A 30 -11.65 -3.11 -16.60
CA ALA A 30 -10.31 -3.49 -16.18
C ALA A 30 -9.54 -2.30 -15.59
N LYS A 31 -9.60 -1.14 -16.24
CA LYS A 31 -9.01 0.10 -15.72
C LYS A 31 -9.66 0.56 -14.41
N GLY A 32 -10.97 0.47 -14.30
CA GLY A 32 -11.69 0.80 -13.08
C GLY A 32 -11.25 -0.06 -11.88
N LEU A 33 -11.05 -1.36 -12.08
CA LEU A 33 -10.52 -2.27 -11.06
C LEU A 33 -9.09 -1.91 -10.67
N GLN A 34 -8.23 -1.56 -11.62
CA GLN A 34 -6.86 -1.15 -11.36
C GLN A 34 -6.83 0.11 -10.47
N TYR A 35 -7.62 1.13 -10.79
CA TYR A 35 -7.69 2.36 -9.97
C TYR A 35 -8.25 2.11 -8.57
N ASN A 36 -9.23 1.22 -8.42
CA ASN A 36 -9.75 0.84 -7.12
C ASN A 36 -8.69 0.14 -6.27
N THR A 37 -7.87 -0.74 -6.86
CA THR A 37 -6.78 -1.42 -6.16
C THR A 37 -5.70 -0.42 -5.72
N SER A 38 -5.29 0.50 -6.59
CA SER A 38 -4.36 1.58 -6.26
C SER A 38 -4.86 2.45 -5.11
N ALA A 39 -6.13 2.85 -5.13
CA ALA A 39 -6.74 3.61 -4.04
C ALA A 39 -6.73 2.82 -2.70
N LEU A 40 -6.93 1.50 -2.75
CA LEU A 40 -6.88 0.63 -1.58
C LEU A 40 -5.45 0.54 -1.01
N HIS A 41 -4.42 0.38 -1.87
CA HIS A 41 -3.02 0.37 -1.44
C HIS A 41 -2.64 1.68 -0.75
N ARG A 42 -3.03 2.83 -1.29
CA ARG A 42 -2.81 4.16 -0.67
C ARG A 42 -3.50 4.28 0.69
N SER A 43 -4.70 3.72 0.84
CA SER A 43 -5.40 3.68 2.12
C SER A 43 -4.66 2.81 3.15
N TYR A 44 -4.15 1.65 2.74
CA TYR A 44 -3.34 0.81 3.62
C TYR A 44 -2.03 1.51 4.00
N ALA A 45 -1.32 2.11 3.04
CA ALA A 45 -0.08 2.82 3.30
C ALA A 45 -0.26 3.97 4.32
N SER A 46 -1.33 4.75 4.19
CA SER A 46 -1.65 5.79 5.17
C SER A 46 -1.95 5.22 6.55
N THR A 47 -2.73 4.14 6.63
CA THR A 47 -3.05 3.48 7.90
C THR A 47 -1.78 2.93 8.57
N GLN A 48 -0.89 2.32 7.80
CA GLN A 48 0.38 1.81 8.32
C GLN A 48 1.31 2.94 8.80
N ALA A 49 1.34 4.08 8.12
CA ALA A 49 2.12 5.23 8.57
C ALA A 49 1.61 5.78 9.92
N TYR A 50 0.30 5.81 10.14
CA TYR A 50 -0.28 6.19 11.43
C TYR A 50 -0.05 5.11 12.50
N ASP A 51 -0.09 3.83 12.17
CA ASP A 51 0.17 2.74 13.12
C ASP A 51 1.57 2.87 13.74
N ILE A 52 2.62 3.00 12.93
CA ILE A 52 3.97 3.18 13.47
C ILE A 52 4.11 4.49 14.24
N ALA A 53 3.48 5.57 13.82
CA ALA A 53 3.49 6.85 14.54
C ALA A 53 2.89 6.72 15.95
N ASP A 54 1.79 5.97 16.09
CA ASP A 54 1.14 5.77 17.39
C ASP A 54 1.95 4.82 18.29
N ARG A 55 2.60 3.79 17.74
CA ARG A 55 3.56 2.94 18.46
C ARG A 55 4.74 3.76 18.98
N MET A 56 5.29 4.64 18.15
CA MET A 56 6.35 5.56 18.56
C MET A 56 5.89 6.45 19.73
N ARG A 57 4.70 7.06 19.64
CA ARG A 57 4.12 7.88 20.72
C ARG A 57 3.92 7.10 22.03
N ALA A 58 3.58 5.82 21.94
CA ALA A 58 3.42 4.95 23.10
C ALA A 58 4.77 4.63 23.77
N ASN A 59 5.86 4.56 23.01
CA ASN A 59 7.21 4.27 23.53
C ASN A 59 8.10 5.53 23.57
N ARG A 60 7.70 6.53 24.35
CA ARG A 60 8.43 7.81 24.46
C ARG A 60 9.88 7.65 24.93
N LEU A 61 10.18 6.69 25.78
CA LEU A 61 11.55 6.40 26.20
C LEU A 61 12.40 5.89 25.04
N GLY A 62 11.83 5.10 24.15
CA GLY A 62 12.48 4.66 22.93
C GLY A 62 12.78 5.81 21.96
N ILE A 63 11.84 6.76 21.81
CA ILE A 63 12.07 7.98 21.01
C ILE A 63 13.20 8.81 21.59
N THR A 64 13.13 9.13 22.89
CA THR A 64 14.15 9.97 23.57
C THR A 64 15.55 9.34 23.51
N ALA A 65 15.62 8.00 23.45
CA ALA A 65 16.89 7.27 23.34
C ALA A 65 17.35 7.07 21.88
N GLY A 66 16.63 7.61 20.89
CA GLY A 66 16.98 7.49 19.45
C GLY A 66 16.72 6.10 18.83
N ASN A 67 15.93 5.25 19.49
CA ASN A 67 15.73 3.87 19.02
C ASN A 67 14.82 3.78 17.77
N TYR A 68 14.18 4.88 17.37
CA TYR A 68 13.38 4.99 16.17
C TYR A 68 14.03 5.83 15.05
N ASP A 69 15.27 6.31 15.25
CA ASP A 69 15.92 7.27 14.36
C ASP A 69 16.22 6.69 12.96
N ALA A 70 16.34 5.36 12.88
CA ALA A 70 16.63 4.67 11.63
C ALA A 70 15.98 3.28 11.62
N ILE A 71 14.70 3.21 11.28
CA ILE A 71 14.00 1.93 11.04
C ILE A 71 14.00 1.66 9.54
N SER A 72 14.45 0.46 9.13
CA SER A 72 14.39 -0.01 7.75
C SER A 72 14.38 -1.54 7.71
N GLY A 73 13.66 -2.09 6.72
CA GLY A 73 13.56 -3.54 6.54
C GLY A 73 12.79 -4.25 7.66
N THR A 74 12.62 -5.56 7.51
CA THR A 74 11.79 -6.37 8.41
C THR A 74 12.41 -6.68 9.76
N GLY A 75 13.72 -6.52 9.96
CA GLY A 75 14.36 -6.82 11.25
C GLY A 75 14.06 -8.23 11.79
N THR A 76 14.19 -8.42 13.10
CA THR A 76 13.88 -9.67 13.82
C THR A 76 12.98 -9.41 14.99
N ASP A 77 12.04 -10.33 15.29
CA ASP A 77 11.19 -10.26 16.48
C ASP A 77 12.03 -10.50 17.74
N PRO A 78 12.11 -9.54 18.68
CA PRO A 78 12.80 -9.71 19.95
C PRO A 78 12.00 -10.51 21.00
N GLY A 79 10.78 -10.98 20.70
CA GLY A 79 9.95 -11.78 21.57
C GLY A 79 9.21 -10.98 22.67
N CYS A 80 8.89 -9.72 22.44
CA CYS A 80 8.27 -8.81 23.41
C CYS A 80 6.97 -9.32 24.03
N ILE A 81 6.18 -10.07 23.29
CA ILE A 81 4.88 -10.57 23.77
C ILE A 81 5.03 -11.59 24.88
N THR A 82 6.10 -12.38 24.90
CA THR A 82 6.30 -13.47 25.84
C THR A 82 7.13 -13.10 27.06
N THR A 83 8.08 -12.20 26.93
CA THR A 83 9.08 -11.89 27.96
C THR A 83 9.03 -10.46 28.49
N GLY A 84 8.21 -9.60 27.85
CA GLY A 84 8.30 -8.16 28.05
C GLY A 84 9.56 -7.58 27.39
N CYS A 85 9.60 -6.26 27.21
CA CYS A 85 10.69 -5.62 26.48
C CYS A 85 11.14 -4.30 27.13
N THR A 86 12.44 -4.03 27.00
CA THR A 86 12.99 -2.69 27.20
C THR A 86 12.48 -1.74 26.09
N PRO A 87 12.54 -0.40 26.29
CA PRO A 87 12.15 0.56 25.26
C PRO A 87 12.87 0.36 23.91
N ALA A 88 14.13 -0.05 23.92
CA ALA A 88 14.89 -0.35 22.71
C ALA A 88 14.39 -1.62 22.00
N GLN A 89 14.14 -2.68 22.76
CA GLN A 89 13.56 -3.91 22.19
C GLN A 89 12.13 -3.67 21.67
N MET A 90 11.34 -2.81 22.34
CA MET A 90 10.01 -2.43 21.88
C MET A 90 10.10 -1.71 20.53
N ALA A 91 11.03 -0.79 20.34
CA ALA A 91 11.24 -0.14 19.04
C ALA A 91 11.65 -1.13 17.95
N GLN A 92 12.47 -2.13 18.28
CA GLN A 92 12.83 -3.21 17.36
C GLN A 92 11.60 -4.06 16.99
N TYR A 93 10.77 -4.41 17.98
CA TYR A 93 9.52 -5.15 17.76
C TYR A 93 8.54 -4.35 16.89
N ASP A 94 8.38 -3.05 17.16
CA ASP A 94 7.51 -2.17 16.40
C ASP A 94 7.95 -2.10 14.92
N GLY A 95 9.24 -1.94 14.66
CA GLY A 95 9.81 -1.95 13.32
C GLY A 95 9.58 -3.27 12.59
N TRP A 96 9.82 -4.40 13.28
CA TRP A 96 9.58 -5.73 12.74
C TRP A 96 8.11 -5.99 12.44
N ALA A 97 7.21 -5.75 13.39
CA ALA A 97 5.79 -6.00 13.25
C ALA A 97 5.17 -5.13 12.15
N TRP A 98 5.56 -3.84 12.11
CA TRP A 98 5.11 -2.89 11.12
C TRP A 98 5.57 -3.26 9.71
N ASN A 99 6.84 -3.59 9.50
CA ASN A 99 7.34 -3.99 8.18
C ASN A 99 6.80 -5.35 7.73
N SER A 100 6.54 -6.26 8.67
CA SER A 100 5.84 -7.53 8.37
C SER A 100 4.42 -7.27 7.89
N ALA A 101 3.70 -6.31 8.49
CA ALA A 101 2.37 -5.91 8.06
C ALA A 101 2.41 -5.20 6.70
N ASN A 102 3.37 -4.30 6.44
CA ASN A 102 3.54 -3.66 5.15
C ASN A 102 3.75 -4.69 4.03
N ALA A 103 4.64 -5.67 4.24
CA ALA A 103 4.90 -6.72 3.27
C ALA A 103 3.70 -7.65 3.03
N ALA A 104 2.81 -7.81 4.02
CA ALA A 104 1.60 -8.63 3.89
C ALA A 104 0.44 -7.90 3.20
N LEU A 105 0.33 -6.58 3.38
CA LEU A 105 -0.80 -5.77 2.92
C LEU A 105 -0.56 -5.09 1.57
N LEU A 106 0.70 -4.83 1.23
CA LEU A 106 1.10 -4.07 0.06
C LEU A 106 2.02 -4.89 -0.84
N PRO A 107 1.89 -4.86 -2.17
CA PRO A 107 2.83 -5.51 -3.07
C PRO A 107 4.23 -4.95 -2.88
N SER A 108 5.21 -5.83 -2.63
CA SER A 108 6.61 -5.44 -2.29
C SER A 108 6.68 -4.37 -1.19
N GLY A 109 5.69 -4.35 -0.28
CA GLY A 109 5.51 -3.32 0.72
C GLY A 109 6.65 -3.27 1.72
N SER A 110 7.13 -2.07 2.00
CA SER A 110 8.15 -1.82 3.03
C SER A 110 7.97 -0.44 3.66
N GLY A 111 8.58 -0.25 4.82
CA GLY A 111 8.52 1.01 5.50
C GLY A 111 9.87 1.42 6.09
N SER A 112 10.10 2.71 6.16
CA SER A 112 11.28 3.30 6.80
C SER A 112 10.88 4.49 7.67
N VAL A 113 11.66 4.68 8.74
CA VAL A 113 11.58 5.87 9.60
C VAL A 113 12.97 6.48 9.64
N THR A 114 13.05 7.78 9.41
CA THR A 114 14.27 8.59 9.52
C THR A 114 13.99 9.86 10.31
N THR A 115 15.02 10.49 10.88
CA THR A 115 14.85 11.77 11.60
C THR A 115 15.91 12.78 11.19
N ASP A 116 15.56 14.06 11.28
CA ASP A 116 16.48 15.19 11.23
C ASP A 116 16.90 15.69 12.64
N GLY A 117 16.49 14.97 13.69
CA GLY A 117 16.72 15.33 15.08
C GLY A 117 15.52 16.04 15.74
N THR A 118 14.55 16.52 15.00
CA THR A 118 13.32 17.17 15.49
C THR A 118 12.05 16.56 14.90
N THR A 119 12.11 16.14 13.65
CA THR A 119 10.97 15.60 12.92
C THR A 119 11.30 14.20 12.43
N TYR A 120 10.42 13.27 12.70
CA TYR A 120 10.48 11.94 12.12
C TYR A 120 9.74 11.91 10.79
N THR A 121 10.39 11.38 9.76
CA THR A 121 9.79 11.12 8.44
C THR A 121 9.54 9.62 8.31
N ILE A 122 8.28 9.26 8.22
CA ILE A 122 7.80 7.89 8.02
C ILE A 122 7.47 7.75 6.54
N THR A 123 8.06 6.77 5.88
CA THR A 123 7.81 6.47 4.47
C THR A 123 7.35 5.02 4.33
N VAL A 124 6.21 4.80 3.71
CA VAL A 124 5.72 3.48 3.29
C VAL A 124 5.82 3.42 1.78
N THR A 125 6.48 2.39 1.26
CA THR A 125 6.68 2.17 -0.19
C THR A 125 6.03 0.89 -0.63
N TRP A 126 5.54 0.84 -1.88
CA TRP A 126 4.96 -0.36 -2.49
C TRP A 126 5.10 -0.32 -4.02
N ASP A 127 4.81 -1.45 -4.65
CA ASP A 127 4.79 -1.64 -6.10
C ASP A 127 3.32 -1.70 -6.56
N ASP A 128 2.76 -0.54 -6.98
CA ASP A 128 1.34 -0.43 -7.29
C ASP A 128 0.97 -1.06 -8.63
N ASP A 129 1.84 -0.93 -9.62
CA ASP A 129 1.63 -1.44 -10.98
C ASP A 129 2.18 -2.84 -11.22
N ARG A 130 2.89 -3.41 -10.22
CA ARG A 130 3.47 -4.76 -10.22
C ARG A 130 4.52 -4.98 -11.30
N ASP A 131 5.31 -3.96 -11.58
CA ASP A 131 6.44 -4.05 -12.50
C ASP A 131 7.72 -4.62 -11.86
N GLY A 132 7.70 -4.80 -10.53
CA GLY A 132 8.80 -5.30 -9.70
C GLY A 132 9.60 -4.22 -9.01
N ALA A 133 9.27 -2.95 -9.19
CA ALA A 133 9.86 -1.81 -8.49
C ALA A 133 8.88 -1.23 -7.46
N ALA A 134 9.30 -1.09 -6.21
CA ALA A 134 8.50 -0.42 -5.18
C ALA A 134 8.78 1.09 -5.24
N ASP A 135 8.17 1.78 -6.19
CA ASP A 135 8.38 3.20 -6.48
C ASP A 135 7.22 4.12 -6.09
N ASP A 136 6.06 3.56 -5.76
CA ASP A 136 4.99 4.31 -5.10
C ASP A 136 5.30 4.49 -3.62
N ASN A 137 4.92 5.64 -3.06
CA ASN A 137 5.15 5.91 -1.65
C ASN A 137 4.06 6.79 -1.02
N PHE A 138 3.96 6.67 0.32
CA PHE A 138 3.24 7.58 1.19
C PHE A 138 4.20 8.08 2.27
N VAL A 139 4.28 9.40 2.43
CA VAL A 139 5.17 10.05 3.40
C VAL A 139 4.35 10.77 4.44
N PHE A 140 4.67 10.52 5.72
CA PHE A 140 4.05 11.18 6.86
C PHE A 140 5.14 11.74 7.79
N GLN A 141 4.96 12.96 8.27
CA GLN A 141 5.88 13.60 9.20
C GLN A 141 5.27 13.71 10.59
N LEU A 142 6.08 13.41 11.60
CA LEU A 142 5.71 13.38 13.00
C LEU A 142 6.72 14.17 13.81
N GLN A 143 6.23 15.08 14.66
CA GLN A 143 7.00 15.63 15.80
C GLN A 143 6.43 15.00 17.08
N PRO A 144 7.20 14.14 17.79
CA PRO A 144 6.73 13.39 18.94
C PRO A 144 6.62 14.22 20.22
#